data_dc1a1552814eb06fe6a9ff6484d53744
#
_entry.id   dc1a1552814eb06fe6a9ff6484d53744
#
_cell.length_a   1.000
_cell.length_b   1.000
_cell.length_c   1.000
_cell.angle_alpha   90.00
_cell.angle_beta   90.00
_cell.angle_gamma   90.00
#
_symmetry.space_group_name_H-M   'P 1'
#
loop_
_entity.id
_entity.type
_entity.pdbx_description
1 polymer ?
#
loop_
_entity_poly.entity_id
_entity_poly.type
_entity_poly.pdbx_seq_one_letter_code
_entity_poly.pdbx_strand_id
1 'polypeptide(L)'
;MNQAINLLPIVEINNSFTLMLAPPGWGKTTLVLDLYEKFEGRVVFISPLRALAEEFHKRSSGLKNVFSFGSGKSSEENFKIFLKKKKGLLICTAEKLSSELIELFSLQNTLYIFDEFHLFYYWGQSFRPLLWERLMEVANNEGKILGLTATMDPSILEMWKKDFSLGLDNRFLINLGNQKLLNKPARVENYGILGVEALNRSFLRVVRESRKGTILYFCRFRKDVDLWLDLCKRMKVDAIGCVGGGVEAFLEDLEENPYPRCIFSTSTLSHGVNLPTISDVFLSYPIDNDDFWIQMVGRGGRDGSNFNVYEMEKKDWRSIRYLFHSLVLLVRDFLRLRANI
;
A
#
# COMPACT_ATOMS: atom_id res chain seq x y z
N MET A 1 -10.56 20.11 -6.56
CA MET A 1 -11.96 19.80 -6.13
C MET A 1 -12.26 18.39 -6.61
N ASN A 2 -12.25 17.39 -5.71
CA ASN A 2 -12.70 16.05 -6.06
C ASN A 2 -14.22 16.11 -6.23
N GLN A 3 -14.71 15.86 -7.43
CA GLN A 3 -16.14 15.61 -7.61
C GLN A 3 -16.51 14.42 -6.71
N ALA A 4 -17.46 14.64 -5.80
CA ALA A 4 -17.95 13.58 -4.94
C ALA A 4 -18.61 12.51 -5.81
N ILE A 5 -17.95 11.37 -5.97
CA ILE A 5 -18.51 10.23 -6.69
C ILE A 5 -19.53 9.56 -5.78
N ASN A 6 -20.78 9.51 -6.20
CA ASN A 6 -21.80 8.76 -5.49
C ASN A 6 -21.81 7.30 -5.97
N LEU A 7 -21.20 6.40 -5.19
CA LEU A 7 -21.17 4.97 -5.48
C LEU A 7 -22.44 4.22 -5.00
N LEU A 8 -23.24 4.84 -4.16
CA LEU A 8 -24.38 4.17 -3.51
C LEU A 8 -25.27 3.41 -4.49
N PRO A 9 -25.73 4.00 -5.62
CA PRO A 9 -26.62 3.29 -6.53
C PRO A 9 -26.01 2.03 -7.16
N ILE A 10 -24.65 1.99 -7.27
CA ILE A 10 -23.95 0.85 -7.88
C ILE A 10 -23.71 -0.25 -6.84
N VAL A 11 -23.29 0.13 -5.63
CA VAL A 11 -22.95 -0.85 -4.58
C VAL A 11 -24.20 -1.43 -3.88
N GLU A 12 -25.38 -0.87 -4.09
CA GLU A 12 -26.65 -1.42 -3.63
C GLU A 12 -27.17 -2.55 -4.52
N ILE A 13 -26.63 -2.71 -5.73
CA ILE A 13 -27.00 -3.79 -6.62
C ILE A 13 -26.55 -5.13 -6.01
N ASN A 14 -27.52 -6.06 -5.87
CA ASN A 14 -27.21 -7.39 -5.39
C ASN A 14 -26.34 -8.16 -6.39
N ASN A 15 -25.61 -9.13 -5.89
CA ASN A 15 -24.74 -9.98 -6.71
C ASN A 15 -23.86 -9.15 -7.66
N SER A 16 -23.12 -8.20 -7.10
CA SER A 16 -22.34 -7.25 -7.88
C SER A 16 -20.92 -7.08 -7.36
N PHE A 17 -20.00 -6.85 -8.27
CA PHE A 17 -18.62 -6.48 -7.97
C PHE A 17 -18.23 -5.16 -8.62
N THR A 18 -18.04 -4.14 -7.82
CA THR A 18 -17.49 -2.86 -8.26
C THR A 18 -16.00 -2.81 -7.95
N LEU A 19 -15.15 -2.72 -8.96
CA LEU A 19 -13.71 -2.48 -8.80
C LEU A 19 -13.41 -1.02 -9.09
N MET A 20 -12.85 -0.32 -8.09
CA MET A 20 -12.48 1.08 -8.20
C MET A 20 -10.96 1.25 -8.15
N LEU A 21 -10.42 1.78 -9.23
CA LEU A 21 -9.01 2.14 -9.39
C LEU A 21 -8.87 3.66 -9.21
N ALA A 22 -8.26 4.08 -8.11
CA ALA A 22 -8.07 5.51 -7.81
C ALA A 22 -6.67 5.77 -7.26
N PRO A 23 -5.97 6.82 -7.72
CA PRO A 23 -4.57 7.09 -7.35
C PRO A 23 -4.33 7.13 -5.83
N PRO A 24 -3.08 6.91 -5.35
CA PRO A 24 -2.73 7.18 -3.96
C PRO A 24 -3.09 8.63 -3.59
N GLY A 25 -3.67 8.84 -2.40
CA GLY A 25 -4.07 10.17 -1.94
C GLY A 25 -5.40 10.70 -2.52
N TRP A 26 -6.08 9.98 -3.43
CA TRP A 26 -7.36 10.41 -4.02
C TRP A 26 -8.50 10.57 -3.01
N GLY A 27 -8.44 9.90 -1.87
CA GLY A 27 -9.47 9.97 -0.84
C GLY A 27 -10.35 8.73 -0.72
N LYS A 28 -9.85 7.54 -1.12
CA LYS A 28 -10.57 6.27 -1.00
C LYS A 28 -11.12 6.03 0.40
N THR A 29 -10.36 6.31 1.45
CA THR A 29 -10.79 6.18 2.84
C THR A 29 -12.00 7.07 3.15
N THR A 30 -11.97 8.33 2.75
CA THR A 30 -13.09 9.28 2.94
C THR A 30 -14.34 8.80 2.20
N LEU A 31 -14.16 8.28 0.97
CA LEU A 31 -15.26 7.72 0.20
C LEU A 31 -15.94 6.55 0.94
N VAL A 32 -15.16 5.67 1.57
CA VAL A 32 -15.73 4.54 2.34
C VAL A 32 -16.52 5.02 3.54
N LEU A 33 -16.02 6.03 4.26
CA LEU A 33 -16.72 6.60 5.40
C LEU A 33 -18.04 7.26 4.99
N ASP A 34 -18.03 8.07 3.92
CA ASP A 34 -19.24 8.66 3.32
C ASP A 34 -20.24 7.61 2.86
N LEU A 35 -19.72 6.53 2.25
CA LEU A 35 -20.56 5.43 1.76
C LEU A 35 -21.22 4.71 2.93
N TYR A 36 -20.49 4.44 4.02
CA TYR A 36 -21.04 3.82 5.22
C TYR A 36 -22.15 4.66 5.86
N GLU A 37 -22.00 5.97 5.91
CA GLU A 37 -23.04 6.84 6.46
C GLU A 37 -24.37 6.75 5.69
N LYS A 38 -24.28 6.58 4.37
CA LYS A 38 -25.43 6.54 3.45
C LYS A 38 -26.01 5.14 3.23
N PHE A 39 -25.21 4.10 3.38
CA PHE A 39 -25.62 2.73 3.11
C PHE A 39 -26.52 2.21 4.24
N GLU A 40 -27.70 1.72 3.88
CA GLU A 40 -28.69 1.18 4.83
C GLU A 40 -28.51 -0.32 5.04
N GLY A 41 -27.42 -0.69 5.70
CA GLY A 41 -27.08 -2.09 5.96
C GLY A 41 -25.76 -2.21 6.74
N ARG A 42 -25.18 -3.38 6.68
CA ARG A 42 -23.88 -3.68 7.24
C ARG A 42 -22.78 -3.40 6.23
N VAL A 43 -21.68 -2.85 6.68
CA VAL A 43 -20.47 -2.72 5.89
C VAL A 43 -19.37 -3.53 6.57
N VAL A 44 -18.75 -4.44 5.82
CA VAL A 44 -17.59 -5.22 6.28
C VAL A 44 -16.37 -4.72 5.49
N PHE A 45 -15.51 -3.95 6.18
CA PHE A 45 -14.27 -3.45 5.60
C PHE A 45 -13.13 -4.43 5.88
N ILE A 46 -12.56 -4.97 4.82
CA ILE A 46 -11.57 -6.04 4.84
C ILE A 46 -10.25 -5.47 4.34
N SER A 47 -9.27 -5.38 5.24
CA SER A 47 -7.91 -4.96 4.89
C SER A 47 -6.98 -6.17 4.79
N PRO A 48 -6.04 -6.19 3.85
CA PRO A 48 -5.03 -7.25 3.78
C PRO A 48 -3.99 -7.14 4.90
N LEU A 49 -3.92 -6.00 5.58
CA LEU A 49 -2.95 -5.72 6.65
C LEU A 49 -3.64 -5.26 7.91
N ARG A 50 -3.23 -5.83 9.06
CA ARG A 50 -3.77 -5.46 10.37
C ARG A 50 -3.56 -3.98 10.68
N ALA A 51 -2.37 -3.44 10.44
CA ALA A 51 -2.07 -2.04 10.68
C ALA A 51 -2.97 -1.08 9.88
N LEU A 52 -3.34 -1.43 8.63
CA LEU A 52 -4.29 -0.64 7.84
C LEU A 52 -5.70 -0.70 8.41
N ALA A 53 -6.13 -1.88 8.89
CA ALA A 53 -7.42 -2.04 9.54
C ALA A 53 -7.49 -1.17 10.82
N GLU A 54 -6.43 -1.13 11.62
CA GLU A 54 -6.33 -0.32 12.83
C GLU A 54 -6.31 1.18 12.52
N GLU A 55 -5.56 1.61 11.52
CA GLU A 55 -5.58 3.01 11.06
C GLU A 55 -6.96 3.42 10.56
N PHE A 56 -7.61 2.57 9.77
CA PHE A 56 -8.97 2.83 9.28
C PHE A 56 -9.95 2.92 10.46
N HIS A 57 -9.81 2.06 11.47
CA HIS A 57 -10.62 2.11 12.69
C HIS A 57 -10.42 3.43 13.45
N LYS A 58 -9.18 3.88 13.64
CA LYS A 58 -8.89 5.19 14.25
C LYS A 58 -9.57 6.34 13.50
N ARG A 59 -9.51 6.33 12.16
CA ARG A 59 -10.16 7.36 11.32
C ARG A 59 -11.68 7.32 11.36
N SER A 60 -12.27 6.18 11.64
CA SER A 60 -13.72 6.00 11.74
C SER A 60 -14.29 6.30 13.14
N SER A 61 -13.47 6.73 14.09
CA SER A 61 -13.86 6.95 15.51
C SER A 61 -14.99 7.97 15.71
N GLY A 62 -15.20 8.88 14.76
CA GLY A 62 -16.31 9.83 14.76
C GLY A 62 -17.67 9.27 14.32
N LEU A 63 -17.68 8.05 13.77
CA LEU A 63 -18.90 7.41 13.25
C LEU A 63 -19.55 6.52 14.31
N LYS A 64 -20.88 6.35 14.20
CA LYS A 64 -21.63 5.45 15.09
C LYS A 64 -21.57 4.00 14.62
N ASN A 65 -21.64 3.05 15.55
CA ASN A 65 -21.69 1.61 15.28
C ASN A 65 -20.48 1.10 14.46
N VAL A 66 -19.30 1.54 14.81
CA VAL A 66 -18.03 1.05 14.25
C VAL A 66 -17.42 0.02 15.21
N PHE A 67 -17.02 -1.11 14.65
CA PHE A 67 -16.50 -2.26 15.38
C PHE A 67 -15.22 -2.78 14.72
N SER A 68 -14.23 -3.10 15.53
CA SER A 68 -13.01 -3.77 15.07
C SER A 68 -13.05 -5.23 15.49
N PHE A 69 -12.77 -6.12 14.54
CA PHE A 69 -12.65 -7.55 14.78
C PHE A 69 -11.18 -7.98 14.65
N GLY A 70 -10.46 -7.89 15.75
CA GLY A 70 -9.05 -8.23 15.88
C GLY A 70 -8.81 -9.42 16.82
N SER A 71 -7.80 -9.31 17.68
CA SER A 71 -7.45 -10.32 18.68
C SER A 71 -7.85 -9.83 20.09
N GLY A 72 -8.29 -10.76 20.95
CA GLY A 72 -8.58 -10.51 22.36
C GLY A 72 -10.07 -10.41 22.70
N LYS A 73 -10.38 -10.51 24.01
CA LYS A 73 -11.75 -10.58 24.55
C LYS A 73 -12.61 -9.37 24.18
N SER A 74 -12.07 -8.17 24.25
CA SER A 74 -12.76 -6.93 23.88
C SER A 74 -13.23 -6.94 22.41
N SER A 75 -12.43 -7.53 21.53
CA SER A 75 -12.77 -7.67 20.10
C SER A 75 -13.94 -8.64 19.89
N GLU A 76 -13.98 -9.74 20.62
CA GLU A 76 -15.09 -10.71 20.55
C GLU A 76 -16.40 -10.12 21.08
N GLU A 77 -16.35 -9.33 22.16
CA GLU A 77 -17.52 -8.62 22.68
C GLU A 77 -18.04 -7.60 21.67
N ASN A 78 -17.19 -6.79 21.11
CA ASN A 78 -17.52 -5.84 20.05
C ASN A 78 -18.16 -6.52 18.85
N PHE A 79 -17.62 -7.66 18.46
CA PHE A 79 -18.18 -8.46 17.37
C PHE A 79 -19.59 -8.99 17.68
N LYS A 80 -19.83 -9.50 18.91
CA LYS A 80 -21.17 -9.93 19.34
C LYS A 80 -22.18 -8.76 19.35
N ILE A 81 -21.74 -7.54 19.67
CA ILE A 81 -22.57 -6.34 19.59
C ILE A 81 -22.89 -6.03 18.12
N PHE A 82 -21.89 -6.08 17.23
CA PHE A 82 -22.09 -5.86 15.79
C PHE A 82 -23.14 -6.82 15.19
N LEU A 83 -23.11 -8.10 15.56
CA LEU A 83 -24.07 -9.10 15.07
C LEU A 83 -25.53 -8.77 15.43
N LYS A 84 -25.76 -7.98 16.48
CA LYS A 84 -27.12 -7.56 16.87
C LYS A 84 -27.59 -6.30 16.16
N LYS A 85 -26.72 -5.61 15.41
CA LYS A 85 -27.05 -4.36 14.72
C LYS A 85 -27.53 -4.61 13.31
N LYS A 86 -28.57 -3.89 12.86
CA LYS A 86 -29.00 -3.89 11.45
C LYS A 86 -28.06 -3.06 10.56
N LYS A 87 -27.50 -1.95 11.10
CA LYS A 87 -26.53 -1.07 10.46
C LYS A 87 -25.27 -0.98 11.32
N GLY A 88 -24.10 -1.21 10.73
CA GLY A 88 -22.83 -1.15 11.41
C GLY A 88 -21.66 -1.33 10.44
N LEU A 89 -20.48 -0.84 10.84
CA LEU A 89 -19.22 -1.00 10.14
C LEU A 89 -18.34 -1.97 10.92
N LEU A 90 -18.04 -3.12 10.34
CA LEU A 90 -17.07 -4.08 10.87
C LEU A 90 -15.75 -3.91 10.13
N ILE A 91 -14.67 -3.74 10.87
CA ILE A 91 -13.31 -3.59 10.32
C ILE A 91 -12.51 -4.81 10.74
N CYS A 92 -11.97 -5.56 9.77
CA CYS A 92 -11.21 -6.78 10.04
C CYS A 92 -10.16 -7.07 8.96
N THR A 93 -9.31 -8.07 9.23
CA THR A 93 -8.52 -8.71 8.16
C THR A 93 -9.26 -9.94 7.62
N ALA A 94 -8.89 -10.39 6.42
CA ALA A 94 -9.56 -11.52 5.77
C ALA A 94 -9.53 -12.80 6.62
N GLU A 95 -8.44 -13.02 7.37
CA GLU A 95 -8.30 -14.20 8.22
C GLU A 95 -9.27 -14.26 9.40
N LYS A 96 -9.94 -13.16 9.70
CA LYS A 96 -10.95 -13.09 10.76
C LYS A 96 -12.37 -13.46 10.27
N LEU A 97 -12.59 -13.44 8.98
CA LEU A 97 -13.85 -13.89 8.40
C LEU A 97 -13.83 -15.43 8.27
N SER A 98 -14.74 -16.10 8.94
CA SER A 98 -14.98 -17.53 8.68
C SER A 98 -16.07 -17.69 7.62
N SER A 99 -16.15 -18.89 7.03
CA SER A 99 -17.19 -19.22 6.04
C SER A 99 -18.59 -19.05 6.61
N GLU A 100 -18.80 -19.47 7.87
CA GLU A 100 -20.09 -19.34 8.56
C GLU A 100 -20.49 -17.86 8.75
N LEU A 101 -19.52 -16.98 8.96
CA LEU A 101 -19.78 -15.53 9.05
C LEU A 101 -20.15 -14.93 7.71
N ILE A 102 -19.51 -15.36 6.63
CA ILE A 102 -19.82 -14.91 5.28
C ILE A 102 -21.25 -15.36 4.91
N GLU A 103 -21.60 -16.61 5.17
CA GLU A 103 -22.96 -17.11 4.98
C GLU A 103 -23.99 -16.32 5.80
N LEU A 104 -23.71 -16.09 7.10
CA LEU A 104 -24.58 -15.30 7.97
C LEU A 104 -24.80 -13.88 7.44
N PHE A 105 -23.78 -13.25 6.91
CA PHE A 105 -23.85 -11.89 6.37
C PHE A 105 -24.52 -11.83 5.01
N SER A 106 -24.42 -12.87 4.18
CA SER A 106 -25.08 -12.95 2.88
C SER A 106 -26.62 -12.95 2.98
N LEU A 107 -27.15 -13.45 4.10
CA LEU A 107 -28.59 -13.41 4.40
C LEU A 107 -29.10 -12.00 4.75
N GLN A 108 -28.23 -11.00 4.75
CA GLN A 108 -28.54 -9.64 5.18
C GLN A 108 -28.05 -8.64 4.15
N ASN A 109 -28.53 -7.38 4.23
CA ASN A 109 -28.02 -6.31 3.39
C ASN A 109 -26.59 -5.93 3.81
N THR A 110 -25.59 -6.61 3.26
CA THR A 110 -24.18 -6.45 3.60
C THR A 110 -23.36 -6.05 2.37
N LEU A 111 -22.58 -4.98 2.52
CA LEU A 111 -21.58 -4.54 1.55
C LEU A 111 -20.18 -4.94 2.06
N TYR A 112 -19.44 -5.70 1.27
CA TYR A 112 -18.07 -6.07 1.54
C TYR A 112 -17.12 -5.11 0.80
N ILE A 113 -16.20 -4.48 1.53
CA ILE A 113 -15.21 -3.58 0.96
C ILE A 113 -13.82 -4.18 1.14
N PHE A 114 -13.16 -4.51 0.04
CA PHE A 114 -11.79 -5.03 0.03
C PHE A 114 -10.82 -3.89 -0.29
N ASP A 115 -10.06 -3.47 0.70
CA ASP A 115 -9.04 -2.42 0.53
C ASP A 115 -7.73 -3.00 0.01
N GLU A 116 -6.94 -2.18 -0.71
CA GLU A 116 -5.72 -2.62 -1.42
C GLU A 116 -5.96 -3.92 -2.21
N PHE A 117 -7.04 -3.94 -2.98
CA PHE A 117 -7.59 -5.12 -3.65
C PHE A 117 -6.55 -5.92 -4.46
N HIS A 118 -5.58 -5.25 -5.09
CA HIS A 118 -4.50 -5.91 -5.84
C HIS A 118 -3.70 -6.91 -4.99
N LEU A 119 -3.60 -6.71 -3.66
CA LEU A 119 -2.89 -7.61 -2.76
C LEU A 119 -3.63 -8.94 -2.55
N PHE A 120 -4.94 -8.97 -2.75
CA PHE A 120 -5.72 -10.21 -2.71
C PHE A 120 -5.33 -11.15 -3.85
N TYR A 121 -4.89 -10.60 -4.98
CA TYR A 121 -4.29 -11.38 -6.06
C TYR A 121 -2.82 -11.72 -5.78
N TYR A 122 -1.97 -10.71 -5.55
CA TYR A 122 -0.53 -10.94 -5.38
C TYR A 122 -0.20 -11.87 -4.22
N TRP A 123 -0.81 -11.66 -3.07
CA TRP A 123 -0.55 -12.44 -1.87
C TRP A 123 -1.46 -13.65 -1.75
N GLY A 124 -2.69 -13.55 -2.19
CA GLY A 124 -3.65 -14.64 -2.15
C GLY A 124 -3.24 -15.83 -3.01
N GLN A 125 -2.60 -15.58 -4.15
CA GLN A 125 -2.07 -16.64 -5.03
C GLN A 125 -0.66 -17.09 -4.66
N SER A 126 -0.08 -16.59 -3.57
CA SER A 126 1.29 -16.91 -3.16
C SER A 126 1.38 -17.38 -1.70
N PHE A 127 1.62 -16.48 -0.76
CA PHE A 127 1.95 -16.83 0.63
C PHE A 127 0.81 -16.62 1.63
N ARG A 128 -0.33 -16.01 1.21
CA ARG A 128 -1.52 -15.77 2.06
C ARG A 128 -2.81 -16.22 1.37
N PRO A 129 -3.02 -17.50 1.13
CA PRO A 129 -4.15 -18.02 0.34
C PRO A 129 -5.52 -17.64 0.90
N LEU A 130 -5.65 -17.47 2.21
CA LEU A 130 -6.90 -17.04 2.85
C LEU A 130 -7.43 -15.71 2.31
N LEU A 131 -6.57 -14.80 1.80
CA LEU A 131 -7.04 -13.57 1.16
C LEU A 131 -7.91 -13.89 -0.06
N TRP A 132 -7.42 -14.77 -0.92
CA TRP A 132 -8.13 -15.19 -2.13
C TRP A 132 -9.36 -16.03 -1.80
N GLU A 133 -9.24 -16.99 -0.91
CA GLU A 133 -10.34 -17.87 -0.49
C GLU A 133 -11.52 -17.06 0.04
N ARG A 134 -11.30 -16.11 0.95
CA ARG A 134 -12.37 -15.27 1.52
C ARG A 134 -13.01 -14.35 0.48
N LEU A 135 -12.23 -13.80 -0.45
CA LEU A 135 -12.78 -13.05 -1.57
C LEU A 135 -13.72 -13.89 -2.44
N MET A 136 -13.28 -15.10 -2.79
CA MET A 136 -14.08 -16.01 -3.61
C MET A 136 -15.33 -16.51 -2.87
N GLU A 137 -15.24 -16.79 -1.58
CA GLU A 137 -16.41 -17.15 -0.77
C GLU A 137 -17.46 -16.04 -0.74
N VAL A 138 -17.06 -14.78 -0.55
CA VAL A 138 -17.98 -13.64 -0.59
C VAL A 138 -18.62 -13.52 -1.98
N ALA A 139 -17.84 -13.69 -3.05
CA ALA A 139 -18.35 -13.62 -4.41
C ALA A 139 -19.34 -14.76 -4.72
N ASN A 140 -19.05 -15.97 -4.27
CA ASN A 140 -19.91 -17.15 -4.48
C ASN A 140 -21.23 -17.10 -3.66
N ASN A 141 -21.28 -16.28 -2.61
CA ASN A 141 -22.47 -16.04 -1.80
C ASN A 141 -23.27 -14.80 -2.26
N GLU A 142 -23.19 -14.45 -3.54
CA GLU A 142 -23.94 -13.33 -4.15
C GLU A 142 -23.73 -11.97 -3.46
N GLY A 143 -22.54 -11.77 -2.89
CA GLY A 143 -22.20 -10.58 -2.12
C GLY A 143 -22.22 -9.29 -2.96
N LYS A 144 -22.46 -8.17 -2.27
CA LYS A 144 -22.17 -6.83 -2.79
C LYS A 144 -20.75 -6.51 -2.49
N ILE A 145 -19.90 -6.38 -3.52
CA ILE A 145 -18.46 -6.24 -3.36
C ILE A 145 -17.99 -4.90 -3.93
N LEU A 146 -17.17 -4.20 -3.14
CA LEU A 146 -16.40 -3.04 -3.58
C LEU A 146 -14.91 -3.31 -3.36
N GLY A 147 -14.16 -3.52 -4.43
CA GLY A 147 -12.70 -3.59 -4.40
C GLY A 147 -12.10 -2.19 -4.60
N LEU A 148 -11.18 -1.79 -3.73
CA LEU A 148 -10.48 -0.51 -3.80
C LEU A 148 -9.00 -0.73 -3.98
N THR A 149 -8.38 -0.08 -4.95
CA THR A 149 -6.92 -0.08 -5.11
C THR A 149 -6.41 1.16 -5.82
N ALA A 150 -5.15 1.50 -5.59
CA ALA A 150 -4.48 2.58 -6.31
C ALA A 150 -3.87 2.09 -7.62
N THR A 151 -3.51 0.83 -7.67
CA THR A 151 -2.76 0.24 -8.77
C THR A 151 -3.26 -1.16 -9.03
N MET A 152 -3.28 -1.54 -10.29
CA MET A 152 -3.61 -2.89 -10.71
C MET A 152 -2.93 -3.20 -12.04
N ASP A 153 -2.05 -4.17 -12.03
CA ASP A 153 -1.38 -4.64 -13.24
C ASP A 153 -2.43 -5.07 -14.29
N PRO A 154 -2.23 -4.74 -15.57
CA PRO A 154 -3.16 -5.12 -16.64
C PRO A 154 -3.47 -6.62 -16.67
N SER A 155 -2.50 -7.47 -16.38
CA SER A 155 -2.69 -8.93 -16.34
C SER A 155 -3.65 -9.35 -15.23
N ILE A 156 -3.54 -8.73 -14.04
CA ILE A 156 -4.44 -8.97 -12.92
C ILE A 156 -5.83 -8.44 -13.22
N LEU A 157 -5.94 -7.31 -13.89
CA LEU A 157 -7.23 -6.77 -14.30
C LEU A 157 -7.97 -7.72 -15.28
N GLU A 158 -7.22 -8.33 -16.21
CA GLU A 158 -7.80 -9.35 -17.10
C GLU A 158 -8.17 -10.63 -16.34
N MET A 159 -7.38 -11.06 -15.36
CA MET A 159 -7.74 -12.17 -14.46
C MET A 159 -9.03 -11.85 -13.69
N TRP A 160 -9.14 -10.65 -13.09
CA TRP A 160 -10.35 -10.22 -12.40
C TRP A 160 -11.59 -10.31 -13.31
N LYS A 161 -11.51 -9.83 -14.54
CA LYS A 161 -12.61 -9.95 -15.51
C LYS A 161 -13.01 -11.39 -15.78
N LYS A 162 -12.04 -12.30 -15.83
CA LYS A 162 -12.26 -13.73 -16.08
C LYS A 162 -12.81 -14.44 -14.84
N ASP A 163 -12.18 -14.28 -13.68
CA ASP A 163 -12.50 -15.01 -12.46
C ASP A 163 -13.89 -14.69 -11.95
N PHE A 164 -14.34 -13.45 -12.12
CA PHE A 164 -15.69 -13.02 -11.72
C PHE A 164 -16.70 -12.99 -12.87
N SER A 165 -16.41 -13.67 -13.99
CA SER A 165 -17.34 -13.74 -15.13
C SER A 165 -18.51 -14.72 -14.94
N LEU A 166 -18.35 -15.73 -14.09
CA LEU A 166 -19.26 -16.85 -13.98
C LEU A 166 -20.14 -16.85 -12.72
N GLY A 167 -19.82 -16.03 -11.72
CA GLY A 167 -20.51 -16.04 -10.42
C GLY A 167 -21.28 -14.77 -10.08
N LEU A 168 -21.05 -13.68 -10.81
CA LEU A 168 -21.65 -12.38 -10.51
C LEU A 168 -22.44 -11.83 -11.71
N ASP A 169 -23.66 -11.38 -11.46
CA ASP A 169 -24.53 -10.84 -12.50
C ASP A 169 -24.04 -9.48 -13.02
N ASN A 170 -23.47 -8.67 -12.11
CA ASN A 170 -23.07 -7.29 -12.41
C ASN A 170 -21.62 -7.02 -12.02
N ARG A 171 -20.83 -6.50 -12.97
CA ARG A 171 -19.46 -6.10 -12.75
C ARG A 171 -19.23 -4.68 -13.24
N PHE A 172 -18.71 -3.84 -12.36
CA PHE A 172 -18.44 -2.44 -12.66
C PHE A 172 -16.96 -2.12 -12.46
N LEU A 173 -16.36 -1.50 -13.45
CA LEU A 173 -14.99 -0.99 -13.36
C LEU A 173 -15.02 0.53 -13.39
N ILE A 174 -14.59 1.14 -12.28
CA ILE A 174 -14.43 2.60 -12.15
C ILE A 174 -12.94 2.91 -12.16
N ASN A 175 -12.45 3.46 -13.26
CA ASN A 175 -11.02 3.81 -13.41
C ASN A 175 -10.82 5.31 -13.37
N LEU A 176 -10.33 5.82 -12.23
CA LEU A 176 -10.02 7.23 -11.99
C LEU A 176 -8.54 7.55 -12.16
N GLY A 177 -7.75 6.58 -12.61
CA GLY A 177 -6.32 6.75 -12.83
C GLY A 177 -5.52 5.58 -12.31
N ASN A 178 -5.73 4.40 -12.89
CA ASN A 178 -4.91 3.23 -12.61
C ASN A 178 -3.44 3.53 -12.90
N GLN A 179 -2.55 3.14 -11.98
CA GLN A 179 -1.10 3.32 -12.11
C GLN A 179 -0.68 4.77 -12.36
N LYS A 180 -1.39 5.74 -11.78
CA LYS A 180 -1.06 7.18 -11.88
C LYS A 180 -0.74 7.76 -10.52
N LEU A 181 0.16 8.71 -10.51
CA LEU A 181 0.39 9.58 -9.35
C LEU A 181 -0.62 10.73 -9.40
N LEU A 182 -1.22 11.06 -8.25
CA LEU A 182 -2.08 12.23 -8.12
C LEU A 182 -1.27 13.52 -8.35
N ASN A 183 -0.11 13.61 -7.69
CA ASN A 183 0.88 14.66 -7.88
C ASN A 183 2.14 14.05 -8.49
N LYS A 184 2.66 14.69 -9.52
CA LYS A 184 3.92 14.30 -10.14
C LYS A 184 5.10 14.86 -9.36
N PRO A 185 6.21 14.14 -9.22
CA PRO A 185 7.43 14.69 -8.64
C PRO A 185 7.93 15.87 -9.49
N ALA A 186 8.40 16.92 -8.82
CA ALA A 186 9.01 18.08 -9.49
C ALA A 186 10.34 17.67 -10.18
N ARG A 187 11.05 16.70 -9.60
CA ARG A 187 12.31 16.18 -10.12
C ARG A 187 12.43 14.69 -9.82
N VAL A 188 12.95 13.92 -10.78
CA VAL A 188 13.37 12.52 -10.59
C VAL A 188 14.85 12.43 -10.92
N GLU A 189 15.66 11.99 -9.95
CA GLU A 189 17.09 11.71 -10.12
C GLU A 189 17.32 10.19 -10.13
N ASN A 190 17.88 9.68 -11.22
CA ASN A 190 18.16 8.27 -11.39
C ASN A 190 19.65 7.96 -11.11
N TYR A 191 19.91 6.91 -10.37
CA TYR A 191 21.25 6.44 -10.02
C TYR A 191 21.46 5.04 -10.60
N GLY A 192 22.49 4.88 -11.40
CA GLY A 192 22.84 3.60 -12.02
C GLY A 192 23.22 2.52 -10.99
N ILE A 193 23.46 1.30 -11.47
CA ILE A 193 23.66 0.08 -10.65
C ILE A 193 24.75 0.23 -9.57
N LEU A 194 25.79 1.02 -9.81
CA LEU A 194 26.84 1.33 -8.83
C LEU A 194 26.57 2.63 -8.06
N GLY A 195 25.38 3.20 -8.19
CA GLY A 195 25.03 4.52 -7.71
C GLY A 195 24.55 4.61 -6.26
N VAL A 196 24.52 3.50 -5.49
CA VAL A 196 24.05 3.52 -4.08
C VAL A 196 24.81 4.54 -3.25
N GLU A 197 26.12 4.63 -3.41
CA GLU A 197 26.92 5.63 -2.69
C GLU A 197 26.59 7.07 -3.14
N ALA A 198 26.31 7.27 -4.42
CA ALA A 198 25.92 8.58 -4.94
C ALA A 198 24.51 8.97 -4.44
N LEU A 199 23.58 8.02 -4.42
CA LEU A 199 22.26 8.19 -3.79
C LEU A 199 22.38 8.58 -2.32
N ASN A 200 23.22 7.86 -1.56
CA ASN A 200 23.44 8.14 -0.15
C ASN A 200 24.10 9.51 0.09
N ARG A 201 25.03 9.91 -0.78
CA ARG A 201 25.60 11.27 -0.75
C ARG A 201 24.54 12.33 -1.04
N SER A 202 23.65 12.09 -1.99
CA SER A 202 22.53 12.99 -2.27
C SER A 202 21.57 13.07 -1.09
N PHE A 203 21.25 11.95 -0.44
CA PHE A 203 20.47 11.94 0.79
C PHE A 203 21.12 12.82 1.88
N LEU A 204 22.41 12.61 2.18
CA LEU A 204 23.11 13.41 3.18
C LEU A 204 23.19 14.91 2.83
N ARG A 205 23.23 15.24 1.54
CA ARG A 205 23.13 16.63 1.07
C ARG A 205 21.74 17.21 1.36
N VAL A 206 20.66 16.49 0.99
CA VAL A 206 19.27 16.93 1.20
C VAL A 206 18.93 17.05 2.69
N VAL A 207 19.45 16.15 3.53
CA VAL A 207 19.31 16.26 5.00
C VAL A 207 19.86 17.56 5.54
N ARG A 208 21.04 18.01 5.01
CA ARG A 208 21.70 19.25 5.44
C ARG A 208 21.04 20.52 4.91
N GLU A 209 20.27 20.40 3.83
CA GLU A 209 19.51 21.52 3.30
C GLU A 209 18.36 21.88 4.23
N SER A 210 18.16 23.16 4.51
CA SER A 210 17.08 23.65 5.41
C SER A 210 15.71 23.63 4.73
N ARG A 211 15.41 22.61 3.93
CA ARG A 211 14.12 22.44 3.29
C ARG A 211 13.07 22.03 4.32
N LYS A 212 11.87 22.58 4.17
CA LYS A 212 10.69 22.15 4.94
C LYS A 212 10.20 20.80 4.41
N GLY A 213 9.70 19.97 5.32
CA GLY A 213 9.12 18.66 5.03
C GLY A 213 10.01 17.50 5.46
N THR A 214 9.42 16.33 5.47
CA THR A 214 10.04 15.08 5.88
C THR A 214 10.65 14.37 4.68
N ILE A 215 11.81 13.77 4.85
CA ILE A 215 12.45 12.89 3.86
C ILE A 215 12.00 11.45 4.16
N LEU A 216 11.43 10.77 3.17
CA LEU A 216 11.09 9.35 3.26
C LEU A 216 12.13 8.52 2.50
N TYR A 217 12.84 7.66 3.21
CA TYR A 217 13.90 6.83 2.65
C TYR A 217 13.50 5.34 2.74
N PHE A 218 13.26 4.71 1.60
CA PHE A 218 12.97 3.28 1.53
C PHE A 218 14.23 2.45 1.50
N CYS A 219 14.41 1.63 2.52
CA CYS A 219 15.49 0.67 2.70
C CYS A 219 15.09 -0.72 2.18
N ARG A 220 16.05 -1.46 1.64
CA ARG A 220 15.80 -2.83 1.19
C ARG A 220 15.63 -3.80 2.35
N PHE A 221 16.42 -3.65 3.41
CA PHE A 221 16.46 -4.55 4.56
C PHE A 221 16.23 -3.80 5.87
N ARG A 222 15.72 -4.52 6.88
CA ARG A 222 15.52 -3.97 8.25
C ARG A 222 16.82 -3.40 8.83
N LYS A 223 17.94 -4.13 8.70
CA LYS A 223 19.26 -3.68 9.16
C LYS A 223 19.69 -2.34 8.58
N ASP A 224 19.25 -2.02 7.36
CA ASP A 224 19.60 -0.74 6.74
C ASP A 224 18.84 0.41 7.41
N VAL A 225 17.60 0.16 7.88
CA VAL A 225 16.83 1.13 8.68
C VAL A 225 17.57 1.43 9.97
N ASP A 226 18.02 0.39 10.70
CA ASP A 226 18.76 0.55 11.97
C ASP A 226 20.07 1.34 11.76
N LEU A 227 20.81 1.02 10.70
CA LEU A 227 22.06 1.74 10.35
C LEU A 227 21.82 3.23 10.08
N TRP A 228 20.75 3.57 9.37
CA TRP A 228 20.41 4.96 9.09
C TRP A 228 19.95 5.71 10.35
N LEU A 229 19.16 5.08 11.21
CA LEU A 229 18.76 5.67 12.49
C LEU A 229 19.97 5.96 13.39
N ASP A 230 20.93 5.02 13.49
CA ASP A 230 22.16 5.22 14.23
C ASP A 230 22.99 6.36 13.65
N LEU A 231 23.09 6.47 12.33
CA LEU A 231 23.80 7.56 11.67
C LEU A 231 23.14 8.92 11.96
N CYS A 232 21.80 9.00 11.81
CA CYS A 232 21.05 10.22 12.11
C CYS A 232 21.22 10.64 13.58
N LYS A 233 21.20 9.71 14.51
CA LYS A 233 21.46 9.96 15.94
C LYS A 233 22.84 10.59 16.16
N ARG A 234 23.89 10.06 15.51
CA ARG A 234 25.26 10.64 15.59
C ARG A 234 25.33 12.03 14.96
N MET A 235 24.57 12.27 13.91
CA MET A 235 24.48 13.57 13.22
C MET A 235 23.56 14.55 13.93
N LYS A 236 22.87 14.16 15.00
CA LYS A 236 21.82 14.92 15.68
C LYS A 236 20.67 15.33 14.74
N VAL A 237 20.34 14.45 13.80
CA VAL A 237 19.22 14.59 12.89
C VAL A 237 18.04 13.79 13.46
N ASP A 238 16.88 14.43 13.54
CA ASP A 238 15.68 13.82 14.01
C ASP A 238 15.14 12.80 13.00
N ALA A 239 14.97 11.54 13.43
CA ALA A 239 14.60 10.45 12.54
C ALA A 239 13.84 9.34 13.27
N ILE A 240 12.85 8.77 12.61
CA ILE A 240 12.10 7.60 13.05
C ILE A 240 12.13 6.49 12.01
N GLY A 241 11.88 5.25 12.44
CA GLY A 241 11.98 4.08 11.58
C GLY A 241 10.75 3.18 11.59
N CYS A 242 10.41 2.57 10.45
CA CYS A 242 9.34 1.61 10.33
C CYS A 242 9.79 0.36 9.57
N VAL A 243 9.62 -0.80 10.20
CA VAL A 243 9.90 -2.10 9.57
C VAL A 243 8.68 -3.01 9.67
N GLY A 244 8.64 -4.07 8.88
CA GLY A 244 7.53 -5.03 8.92
C GLY A 244 7.29 -5.58 10.33
N GLY A 245 6.03 -5.50 10.80
CA GLY A 245 5.63 -5.85 12.16
C GLY A 245 5.81 -4.74 13.21
N GLY A 246 6.44 -3.59 12.87
CA GLY A 246 6.68 -2.46 13.77
C GLY A 246 5.83 -1.22 13.47
N VAL A 247 4.72 -1.36 12.75
CA VAL A 247 3.89 -0.19 12.37
C VAL A 247 3.21 0.45 13.58
N GLU A 248 2.80 -0.33 14.58
CA GLU A 248 2.17 0.19 15.80
C GLU A 248 3.15 1.10 16.54
N ALA A 249 4.36 0.62 16.84
CA ALA A 249 5.41 1.42 17.48
C ALA A 249 5.79 2.66 16.65
N PHE A 250 5.88 2.51 15.33
CA PHE A 250 6.12 3.66 14.44
C PHE A 250 5.03 4.73 14.54
N LEU A 251 3.75 4.33 14.67
CA LEU A 251 2.65 5.28 14.83
C LEU A 251 2.70 6.00 16.19
N GLU A 252 3.13 5.31 17.24
CA GLU A 252 3.38 5.92 18.56
C GLU A 252 4.52 6.94 18.46
N ASP A 253 5.66 6.56 17.86
CA ASP A 253 6.78 7.48 17.60
C ASP A 253 6.33 8.70 16.78
N LEU A 254 5.45 8.50 15.78
CA LEU A 254 4.95 9.59 14.94
C LEU A 254 3.94 10.49 15.68
N GLU A 255 3.17 9.97 16.65
CA GLU A 255 2.31 10.77 17.52
C GLU A 255 3.17 11.65 18.46
N GLU A 256 4.28 11.13 18.99
CA GLU A 256 5.22 11.89 19.83
C GLU A 256 6.01 12.93 19.01
N ASN A 257 6.37 12.58 17.78
CA ASN A 257 7.12 13.42 16.85
C ASN A 257 6.41 13.51 15.49
N PRO A 258 5.44 14.42 15.34
CA PRO A 258 4.60 14.51 14.13
C PRO A 258 5.32 14.96 12.85
N TYR A 259 6.50 15.57 12.97
CA TYR A 259 7.24 16.14 11.85
C TYR A 259 8.73 15.77 11.87
N PRO A 260 9.08 14.48 11.89
CA PRO A 260 10.47 14.07 11.89
C PRO A 260 11.17 14.53 10.62
N ARG A 261 12.46 14.86 10.70
CA ARG A 261 13.22 15.22 9.50
C ARG A 261 13.36 14.07 8.52
N CYS A 262 13.54 12.85 9.06
CA CYS A 262 13.70 11.64 8.25
C CYS A 262 12.78 10.51 8.73
N ILE A 263 12.23 9.78 7.80
CA ILE A 263 11.55 8.49 8.03
C ILE A 263 12.29 7.44 7.22
N PHE A 264 12.81 6.41 7.89
CA PHE A 264 13.41 5.25 7.24
C PHE A 264 12.45 4.07 7.29
N SER A 265 12.19 3.43 6.16
CA SER A 265 11.27 2.31 6.15
C SER A 265 11.67 1.25 5.15
N THR A 266 11.31 0.01 5.43
CA THR A 266 11.19 -1.00 4.39
C THR A 266 9.95 -0.70 3.53
N SER A 267 9.57 -1.58 2.59
CA SER A 267 8.32 -1.43 1.83
C SER A 267 7.04 -1.31 2.69
N THR A 268 7.14 -1.47 4.00
CA THR A 268 6.03 -1.42 4.95
C THR A 268 5.21 -0.13 4.86
N LEU A 269 5.86 1.01 4.71
CA LEU A 269 5.18 2.30 4.58
C LEU A 269 4.72 2.62 3.14
N SER A 270 4.87 1.72 2.18
CA SER A 270 4.31 1.91 0.84
C SER A 270 2.77 1.86 0.84
N HIS A 271 2.14 1.27 1.86
CA HIS A 271 0.71 1.10 1.96
C HIS A 271 0.13 1.84 3.18
N GLY A 272 -1.02 2.47 3.00
CA GLY A 272 -2.05 2.87 3.95
C GLY A 272 -1.73 3.90 5.03
N VAL A 273 -0.54 3.88 5.64
CA VAL A 273 -0.21 4.76 6.78
C VAL A 273 -0.22 6.24 6.38
N ASN A 274 -0.84 7.09 7.23
CA ASN A 274 -0.80 8.53 7.05
C ASN A 274 0.55 9.08 7.53
N LEU A 275 1.26 9.74 6.62
CA LEU A 275 2.57 10.34 6.89
C LEU A 275 2.47 11.86 6.85
N PRO A 276 3.39 12.59 7.51
CA PRO A 276 3.51 14.03 7.35
C PRO A 276 3.81 14.41 5.89
N THR A 277 3.88 15.70 5.59
CA THR A 277 4.27 16.17 4.26
C THR A 277 5.66 15.67 3.88
N ILE A 278 5.72 14.81 2.86
CA ILE A 278 6.96 14.24 2.34
C ILE A 278 7.47 15.13 1.20
N SER A 279 8.63 15.74 1.41
CA SER A 279 9.29 16.61 0.42
C SER A 279 10.23 15.87 -0.53
N ASP A 280 10.79 14.76 -0.07
CA ASP A 280 11.77 13.99 -0.84
C ASP A 280 11.59 12.50 -0.57
N VAL A 281 11.54 11.68 -1.63
CA VAL A 281 11.41 10.23 -1.56
C VAL A 281 12.68 9.60 -2.10
N PHE A 282 13.33 8.75 -1.32
CA PHE A 282 14.52 8.00 -1.70
C PHE A 282 14.19 6.51 -1.82
N LEU A 283 14.53 5.90 -2.95
CA LEU A 283 14.39 4.47 -3.20
C LEU A 283 15.79 3.87 -3.32
N SER A 284 16.29 3.24 -2.24
CA SER A 284 17.67 2.74 -2.17
C SER A 284 17.95 1.45 -2.95
N TYR A 285 16.95 0.94 -3.62
CA TYR A 285 17.04 -0.27 -4.44
C TYR A 285 16.11 -0.17 -5.65
N PRO A 286 16.42 -0.86 -6.76
CA PRO A 286 15.55 -0.88 -7.93
C PRO A 286 14.17 -1.45 -7.62
N ILE A 287 13.13 -0.76 -8.06
CA ILE A 287 11.74 -1.21 -7.95
C ILE A 287 11.28 -1.68 -9.34
N ASP A 288 11.21 -2.98 -9.54
CA ASP A 288 10.87 -3.56 -10.84
C ASP A 288 9.36 -3.51 -11.14
N ASN A 289 8.53 -3.55 -10.09
CA ASN A 289 7.08 -3.52 -10.20
C ASN A 289 6.56 -2.07 -10.14
N ASP A 290 5.87 -1.63 -11.20
CA ASP A 290 5.34 -0.27 -11.31
C ASP A 290 4.28 0.05 -10.26
N ASP A 291 3.48 -0.94 -9.81
CA ASP A 291 2.49 -0.74 -8.77
C ASP A 291 3.15 -0.37 -7.44
N PHE A 292 4.23 -1.08 -7.07
CA PHE A 292 4.99 -0.74 -5.86
C PHE A 292 5.71 0.60 -5.98
N TRP A 293 6.26 0.91 -7.16
CA TRP A 293 6.88 2.20 -7.41
C TRP A 293 5.90 3.35 -7.19
N ILE A 294 4.70 3.25 -7.78
CA ILE A 294 3.65 4.27 -7.64
C ILE A 294 3.21 4.42 -6.18
N GLN A 295 3.11 3.33 -5.44
CA GLN A 295 2.72 3.38 -4.03
C GLN A 295 3.79 4.04 -3.16
N MET A 296 5.07 3.74 -3.39
CA MET A 296 6.19 4.34 -2.68
C MET A 296 6.34 5.83 -3.03
N VAL A 297 6.40 6.16 -4.30
CA VAL A 297 6.53 7.54 -4.79
C VAL A 297 5.28 8.36 -4.48
N GLY A 298 4.10 7.74 -4.55
CA GLY A 298 2.82 8.37 -4.18
C GLY A 298 2.67 8.73 -2.70
N ARG A 299 3.72 8.53 -1.89
CA ARG A 299 3.82 9.08 -0.53
C ARG A 299 4.23 10.55 -0.55
N GLY A 300 4.99 10.98 -1.57
CA GLY A 300 5.40 12.36 -1.75
C GLY A 300 4.24 13.29 -2.16
N GLY A 301 4.25 14.51 -1.66
CA GLY A 301 3.37 15.59 -2.09
C GLY A 301 1.86 15.32 -1.99
N ARG A 302 1.40 14.51 -1.05
CA ARG A 302 -0.03 14.15 -0.91
C ARG A 302 -0.93 15.34 -0.60
N ASP A 303 -0.39 16.37 0.00
CA ASP A 303 -1.04 17.65 0.29
C ASP A 303 -1.04 18.63 -0.90
N GLY A 304 -0.53 18.22 -2.06
CA GLY A 304 -0.37 19.05 -3.24
C GLY A 304 0.96 19.80 -3.29
N SER A 305 1.85 19.62 -2.30
CA SER A 305 3.18 20.24 -2.29
C SER A 305 4.11 19.58 -3.33
N ASN A 306 5.11 20.35 -3.78
CA ASN A 306 6.17 19.82 -4.64
C ASN A 306 7.05 18.84 -3.86
N PHE A 307 7.45 17.75 -4.50
CA PHE A 307 8.37 16.77 -3.93
C PHE A 307 9.34 16.25 -5.00
N ASN A 308 10.45 15.66 -4.56
CA ASN A 308 11.46 15.06 -5.43
C ASN A 308 11.59 13.58 -5.20
N VAL A 309 12.06 12.86 -6.21
CA VAL A 309 12.32 11.42 -6.16
C VAL A 309 13.79 11.16 -6.51
N TYR A 310 14.43 10.31 -5.75
CA TYR A 310 15.80 9.84 -5.93
C TYR A 310 15.75 8.32 -5.96
N GLU A 311 16.06 7.71 -7.09
CA GLU A 311 15.85 6.27 -7.25
C GLU A 311 17.01 5.56 -7.93
N MET A 312 17.14 4.27 -7.60
CA MET A 312 18.04 3.37 -8.31
C MET A 312 17.40 2.91 -9.61
N GLU A 313 18.13 2.99 -10.72
CA GLU A 313 17.67 2.50 -12.01
C GLU A 313 17.24 1.02 -11.96
N LYS A 314 16.18 0.70 -12.68
CA LYS A 314 15.74 -0.69 -12.88
C LYS A 314 16.91 -1.49 -13.47
N LYS A 315 17.17 -2.67 -12.95
CA LYS A 315 18.21 -3.55 -13.45
C LYS A 315 17.87 -4.01 -14.88
N ASP A 316 18.55 -3.47 -15.87
CA ASP A 316 18.62 -4.16 -17.16
C ASP A 316 19.65 -5.29 -17.05
N TRP A 317 19.16 -6.52 -16.83
CA TRP A 317 20.00 -7.72 -16.79
C TRP A 317 20.82 -7.93 -18.07
N ARG A 318 20.41 -7.35 -19.20
CA ARG A 318 21.18 -7.37 -20.44
C ARG A 318 22.45 -6.54 -20.29
N SER A 319 22.35 -5.36 -19.70
CA SER A 319 23.51 -4.49 -19.43
C SER A 319 24.48 -5.11 -18.43
N ILE A 320 23.99 -5.80 -17.39
CA ILE A 320 24.85 -6.52 -16.43
C ILE A 320 25.58 -7.70 -17.11
N ARG A 321 24.89 -8.44 -17.94
CA ARG A 321 25.48 -9.56 -18.71
C ARG A 321 26.55 -9.08 -19.69
N TYR A 322 26.33 -7.92 -20.31
CA TYR A 322 27.33 -7.25 -21.17
C TYR A 322 28.56 -6.80 -20.39
N LEU A 323 28.37 -6.15 -19.24
CA LEU A 323 29.46 -5.73 -18.36
C LEU A 323 30.29 -6.93 -17.85
N PHE A 324 29.62 -7.99 -17.41
CA PHE A 324 30.31 -9.22 -16.98
C PHE A 324 31.05 -9.90 -18.14
N HIS A 325 30.46 -9.95 -19.32
CA HIS A 325 31.09 -10.52 -20.52
C HIS A 325 32.29 -9.69 -20.93
N SER A 326 32.18 -8.36 -20.94
CA SER A 326 33.30 -7.45 -21.25
C SER A 326 34.42 -7.54 -20.21
N LEU A 327 34.09 -7.70 -18.93
CA LEU A 327 35.08 -7.89 -17.85
C LEU A 327 35.82 -9.23 -18.01
N VAL A 328 35.09 -10.29 -18.31
CA VAL A 328 35.68 -11.63 -18.57
C VAL A 328 36.59 -11.60 -19.78
N LEU A 329 36.22 -10.89 -20.87
CA LEU A 329 37.06 -10.73 -22.04
C LEU A 329 38.32 -9.93 -21.71
N LEU A 330 38.21 -8.83 -20.96
CA LEU A 330 39.35 -8.01 -20.52
C LEU A 330 40.34 -8.81 -19.66
N VAL A 331 39.85 -9.59 -18.70
CA VAL A 331 40.68 -10.46 -17.86
C VAL A 331 41.35 -11.55 -18.70
N ARG A 332 40.63 -12.15 -19.64
CA ARG A 332 41.20 -13.16 -20.54
C ARG A 332 42.30 -12.59 -21.43
N ASP A 333 42.09 -11.39 -21.97
CA ASP A 333 43.10 -10.75 -22.85
C ASP A 333 44.31 -10.28 -22.04
N PHE A 334 44.13 -9.84 -20.80
CA PHE A 334 45.23 -9.52 -19.89
C PHE A 334 46.05 -10.77 -19.51
N LEU A 335 45.39 -11.90 -19.26
CA LEU A 335 46.07 -13.18 -18.99
C LEU A 335 46.81 -13.73 -20.21
N ARG A 336 46.31 -13.53 -21.44
CA ARG A 336 46.97 -13.90 -22.67
C ARG A 336 48.23 -13.06 -22.94
N LEU A 337 48.18 -11.75 -22.63
CA LEU A 337 49.33 -10.87 -22.76
C LEU A 337 50.45 -11.26 -21.78
N ARG A 338 50.14 -11.76 -20.56
CA ARG A 338 51.11 -12.27 -19.62
C ARG A 338 51.70 -13.63 -19.94
N ALA A 339 51.03 -14.45 -20.73
CA ALA A 339 51.50 -15.78 -21.14
C ALA A 339 52.42 -15.73 -22.37
N ASN A 340 52.53 -14.57 -23.03
CA ASN A 340 53.38 -14.33 -24.20
C ASN A 340 54.60 -13.45 -23.90
N ILE A 341 54.92 -13.21 -22.61
CA ILE A 341 56.13 -12.61 -22.07
C ILE A 341 56.88 -13.69 -21.27
#